data_91d7efdf4c0cd9dc57b67d9f4f8a43b5
#
_entry.id   91d7efdf4c0cd9dc57b67d9f4f8a43b5
#
_cell.length_a   1.000
_cell.length_b   1.000
_cell.length_c   1.000
_cell.angle_alpha   90.00
_cell.angle_beta   90.00
_cell.angle_gamma   90.00
#
_symmetry.space_group_name_H-M   'P 1'
#
loop_
_entity.id
_entity.type
_entity.pdbx_description
1 polymer ?
#
loop_
_entity_poly.entity_id
_entity_poly.type
_entity_poly.pdbx_seq_one_letter_code
_entity_poly.pdbx_strand_id
1 'polypeptide(L)'
;HAAVKEGTEKALGTSPEIKYTSCDWEEDSTASGLFFVMYIIWLWMGNYVTMTQVYYVAGCTAQYVWDPSLVKASMPLTLLKLAFTRSGGTVSKTAWVLQVINYIKKNSKCSCRNCLTLIVRWPIVLLACIVRCCCFTWLEMLNKYVLVFHVITADEFWLSAKRCYKL
;
A
#
# COMPACT_ATOMS: atom_id res chain seq x y z
N HIS A 1 5.28 22.51 -20.46
CA HIS A 1 5.89 23.62 -21.20
C HIS A 1 7.26 23.18 -21.69
N ALA A 2 7.49 23.25 -23.00
CA ALA A 2 8.80 22.97 -23.60
C ALA A 2 9.59 24.28 -23.61
N ALA A 3 10.68 24.35 -22.85
CA ALA A 3 11.61 25.49 -22.93
C ALA A 3 12.59 25.23 -24.06
N VAL A 4 12.64 26.16 -25.02
CA VAL A 4 13.59 26.15 -26.13
C VAL A 4 14.86 26.89 -25.69
N LYS A 5 15.96 26.14 -25.49
CA LYS A 5 17.28 26.76 -25.29
C LYS A 5 17.98 26.92 -26.64
N GLU A 6 18.27 28.15 -27.02
CA GLU A 6 19.13 28.43 -28.16
C GLU A 6 20.60 28.31 -27.75
N GLY A 7 21.27 27.29 -28.24
CA GLY A 7 22.72 27.15 -28.10
C GLY A 7 23.40 27.46 -29.41
N THR A 8 24.30 28.43 -29.41
CA THR A 8 25.18 28.75 -30.55
C THR A 8 26.56 28.15 -30.28
N GLU A 9 26.91 27.09 -31.01
CA GLU A 9 28.26 26.54 -31.01
C GLU A 9 29.01 27.14 -32.20
N LYS A 10 30.07 27.92 -31.93
CA LYS A 10 30.94 28.44 -32.97
C LYS A 10 31.91 27.36 -33.44
N ALA A 11 31.63 26.74 -34.56
CA ALA A 11 32.62 25.89 -35.24
C ALA A 11 33.74 26.73 -35.85
N LEU A 12 34.97 26.41 -35.47
CA LEU A 12 36.17 27.02 -36.00
C LEU A 12 36.41 26.54 -37.44
N GLY A 13 36.05 27.35 -38.43
CA GLY A 13 36.36 27.15 -39.87
C GLY A 13 35.13 26.94 -40.74
N THR A 14 34.79 27.96 -41.52
CA THR A 14 34.03 28.04 -42.80
C THR A 14 32.86 27.06 -43.04
N SER A 15 32.12 26.67 -42.03
CA SER A 15 30.85 25.95 -42.21
C SER A 15 29.67 26.84 -41.78
N PRO A 16 28.50 26.76 -42.44
CA PRO A 16 27.34 27.53 -42.07
C PRO A 16 26.94 27.19 -40.62
N GLU A 17 26.68 28.24 -39.83
CA GLU A 17 26.18 28.07 -38.45
C GLU A 17 24.92 27.20 -38.46
N ILE A 18 25.02 25.99 -37.91
CA ILE A 18 23.87 25.13 -37.72
C ILE A 18 23.25 25.52 -36.37
N LYS A 19 22.11 26.20 -36.42
CA LYS A 19 21.31 26.47 -35.22
C LYS A 19 20.67 25.16 -34.76
N TYR A 20 21.10 24.64 -33.63
CA TYR A 20 20.43 23.52 -32.98
C TYR A 20 19.33 24.06 -32.07
N THR A 21 18.11 23.64 -32.31
CA THR A 21 17.01 23.83 -31.36
C THR A 21 16.91 22.55 -30.54
N SER A 22 17.51 22.55 -29.36
CA SER A 22 17.30 21.43 -28.43
C SER A 22 16.00 21.65 -27.68
N CYS A 23 15.08 20.72 -27.83
CA CYS A 23 13.87 20.64 -27.01
C CYS A 23 14.23 19.93 -25.70
N ASP A 24 14.41 20.70 -24.63
CA ASP A 24 14.50 20.13 -23.28
C ASP A 24 13.11 20.04 -22.67
N TRP A 25 12.82 18.89 -22.05
CA TRP A 25 11.59 18.73 -21.29
C TRP A 25 11.74 19.39 -19.94
N GLU A 26 11.00 20.47 -19.73
CA GLU A 26 10.89 21.09 -18.41
C GLU A 26 9.83 20.34 -17.61
N GLU A 27 10.23 19.69 -16.51
CA GLU A 27 9.30 19.01 -15.62
C GLU A 27 8.37 20.05 -14.96
N ASP A 28 7.09 19.97 -15.28
CA ASP A 28 6.08 20.75 -14.58
C ASP A 28 5.90 20.18 -13.16
N SER A 29 6.17 20.99 -12.14
CA SER A 29 6.02 20.61 -10.73
C SER A 29 4.59 20.14 -10.40
N THR A 30 3.59 20.68 -11.10
CA THR A 30 2.18 20.30 -10.98
C THR A 30 1.96 18.87 -11.47
N ALA A 31 2.57 18.52 -12.62
CA ALA A 31 2.47 17.18 -13.18
C ALA A 31 3.11 16.14 -12.25
N SER A 32 4.29 16.45 -11.69
CA SER A 32 4.98 15.58 -10.72
C SER A 32 4.12 15.35 -9.47
N GLY A 33 3.46 16.39 -8.94
CA GLY A 33 2.53 16.29 -7.82
C GLY A 33 1.33 15.38 -8.12
N LEU A 34 0.73 15.53 -9.31
CA LEU A 34 -0.39 14.69 -9.75
C LEU A 34 0.01 13.22 -9.90
N PHE A 35 1.18 12.93 -10.47
CA PHE A 35 1.70 11.56 -10.57
C PHE A 35 1.90 10.93 -9.20
N PHE A 36 2.41 11.68 -8.22
CA PHE A 36 2.57 11.20 -6.85
C PHE A 36 1.24 10.85 -6.20
N VAL A 37 0.22 11.70 -6.34
CA VAL A 37 -1.13 11.45 -5.81
C VAL A 37 -1.75 10.22 -6.48
N MET A 38 -1.67 10.12 -7.81
CA MET A 38 -2.16 8.96 -8.56
C MET A 38 -1.46 7.66 -8.15
N TYR A 39 -0.16 7.72 -7.90
CA TYR A 39 0.61 6.57 -7.40
C TYR A 39 0.14 6.10 -6.02
N ILE A 40 -0.13 7.03 -5.09
CA ILE A 40 -0.68 6.69 -3.76
C ILE A 40 -2.07 6.05 -3.90
N ILE A 41 -2.94 6.61 -4.73
CA ILE A 41 -4.28 6.07 -4.98
C ILE A 41 -4.17 4.66 -5.57
N TRP A 42 -3.29 4.44 -6.54
CA TRP A 42 -3.05 3.13 -7.16
C TRP A 42 -2.64 2.08 -6.13
N LEU A 43 -1.67 2.41 -5.28
CA LEU A 43 -1.21 1.51 -4.22
C LEU A 43 -2.33 1.21 -3.22
N TRP A 44 -3.14 2.21 -2.85
CA TRP A 44 -4.28 2.03 -1.95
C TRP A 44 -5.35 1.14 -2.56
N MET A 45 -5.67 1.33 -3.84
CA MET A 45 -6.63 0.48 -4.57
C MET A 45 -6.20 -0.98 -4.59
N GLY A 46 -4.92 -1.28 -4.79
CA GLY A 46 -4.40 -2.64 -4.71
C GLY A 46 -4.63 -3.30 -3.35
N ASN A 47 -4.34 -2.57 -2.27
CA ASN A 47 -4.62 -3.04 -0.92
C ASN A 47 -6.12 -3.17 -0.63
N TYR A 48 -6.95 -2.26 -1.17
CA TYR A 48 -8.40 -2.32 -1.03
C TYR A 48 -8.98 -3.59 -1.67
N VAL A 49 -8.54 -3.94 -2.87
CA VAL A 49 -8.95 -5.19 -3.54
C VAL A 49 -8.53 -6.40 -2.72
N THR A 50 -7.30 -6.43 -2.21
CA THR A 50 -6.81 -7.53 -1.36
C THR A 50 -7.66 -7.67 -0.09
N MET A 51 -8.00 -6.57 0.58
CA MET A 51 -8.84 -6.60 1.78
C MET A 51 -10.28 -7.00 1.47
N THR A 52 -10.81 -6.60 0.32
CA THR A 52 -12.12 -7.07 -0.16
C THR A 52 -12.14 -8.59 -0.37
N GLN A 53 -11.06 -9.16 -0.91
CA GLN A 53 -10.92 -10.62 -1.04
C GLN A 53 -10.91 -11.32 0.32
N VAL A 54 -10.15 -10.79 1.30
CA VAL A 54 -10.12 -11.32 2.67
C VAL A 54 -11.53 -11.28 3.30
N TYR A 55 -12.22 -10.14 3.17
CA TYR A 55 -13.59 -9.97 3.63
C TYR A 55 -14.53 -11.02 3.04
N TYR A 56 -14.47 -11.17 1.72
CA TYR A 56 -15.28 -12.11 0.97
C TYR A 56 -15.04 -13.55 1.41
N VAL A 57 -13.79 -13.99 1.46
CA VAL A 57 -13.44 -15.35 1.88
C VAL A 57 -13.87 -15.60 3.33
N ALA A 58 -13.60 -14.65 4.24
CA ALA A 58 -14.01 -14.76 5.64
C ALA A 58 -15.54 -14.87 5.78
N GLY A 59 -16.30 -14.08 5.03
CA GLY A 59 -17.76 -14.11 5.01
C GLY A 59 -18.31 -15.45 4.50
N CYS A 60 -17.78 -15.95 3.39
CA CYS A 60 -18.18 -17.25 2.85
C CYS A 60 -17.87 -18.40 3.82
N THR A 61 -16.67 -18.38 4.41
CA THR A 61 -16.26 -19.41 5.38
C THR A 61 -17.09 -19.36 6.63
N ALA A 62 -17.35 -18.18 7.19
CA ALA A 62 -18.18 -18.02 8.37
C ALA A 62 -19.58 -18.58 8.14
N GLN A 63 -20.19 -18.27 7.02
CA GLN A 63 -21.54 -18.77 6.70
C GLN A 63 -21.56 -20.28 6.49
N TYR A 64 -20.57 -20.83 5.79
CA TYR A 64 -20.46 -22.27 5.60
C TYR A 64 -20.34 -23.03 6.92
N VAL A 65 -19.60 -22.45 7.89
CA VAL A 65 -19.39 -23.10 9.21
C VAL A 65 -20.63 -23.00 10.10
N TRP A 66 -21.31 -21.83 10.11
CA TRP A 66 -22.44 -21.60 11.01
C TRP A 66 -23.76 -22.13 10.48
N ASP A 67 -24.02 -22.01 9.20
CA ASP A 67 -25.27 -22.51 8.60
C ASP A 67 -25.07 -22.89 7.13
N PRO A 68 -24.64 -24.14 6.87
CA PRO A 68 -24.43 -24.65 5.51
C PRO A 68 -25.71 -24.64 4.67
N SER A 69 -26.90 -24.67 5.31
CA SER A 69 -28.19 -24.68 4.61
C SER A 69 -28.51 -23.32 3.95
N LEU A 70 -27.95 -22.25 4.46
CA LEU A 70 -28.11 -20.88 3.92
C LEU A 70 -27.19 -20.56 2.75
N VAL A 71 -26.25 -21.45 2.41
CA VAL A 71 -25.31 -21.25 1.29
C VAL A 71 -26.05 -21.39 -0.04
N LYS A 72 -26.62 -20.28 -0.52
CA LYS A 72 -27.26 -20.19 -1.84
C LYS A 72 -26.25 -19.72 -2.89
N ALA A 73 -26.49 -20.10 -4.14
CA ALA A 73 -25.63 -19.68 -5.27
C ALA A 73 -25.52 -18.14 -5.45
N SER A 74 -26.50 -17.37 -4.98
CA SER A 74 -26.50 -15.90 -5.00
C SER A 74 -25.72 -15.24 -3.86
N MET A 75 -25.28 -15.99 -2.87
CA MET A 75 -24.63 -15.51 -1.66
C MET A 75 -23.29 -14.82 -1.89
N PRO A 76 -22.41 -15.35 -2.76
CA PRO A 76 -21.14 -14.70 -3.07
C PRO A 76 -21.31 -13.27 -3.56
N LEU A 77 -22.29 -13.04 -4.45
CA LEU A 77 -22.58 -11.71 -4.99
C LEU A 77 -23.13 -10.77 -3.92
N THR A 78 -23.96 -11.28 -3.01
CA THR A 78 -24.52 -10.50 -1.89
C THR A 78 -23.44 -10.07 -0.92
N LEU A 79 -22.47 -10.94 -0.59
CA LEU A 79 -21.33 -10.61 0.25
C LEU A 79 -20.42 -9.58 -0.41
N LEU A 80 -20.17 -9.73 -1.70
CA LEU A 80 -19.39 -8.75 -2.46
C LEU A 80 -20.08 -7.38 -2.47
N LYS A 81 -21.40 -7.33 -2.72
CA LYS A 81 -22.17 -6.10 -2.64
C LYS A 81 -22.12 -5.49 -1.23
N LEU A 82 -22.20 -6.31 -0.19
CA LEU A 82 -22.10 -5.86 1.20
C LEU A 82 -20.73 -5.27 1.53
N ALA A 83 -19.65 -5.88 1.01
CA ALA A 83 -18.29 -5.35 1.15
C ALA A 83 -18.14 -3.92 0.61
N PHE A 84 -18.76 -3.63 -0.52
CA PHE A 84 -18.69 -2.30 -1.14
C PHE A 84 -19.68 -1.29 -0.53
N THR A 85 -20.86 -1.72 -0.10
CA THR A 85 -21.91 -0.80 0.39
C THR A 85 -21.80 -0.56 1.89
N ARG A 86 -22.08 -1.57 2.71
CA ARG A 86 -22.19 -1.42 4.16
C ARG A 86 -20.84 -1.47 4.86
N SER A 87 -19.96 -2.37 4.42
CA SER A 87 -18.65 -2.59 5.05
C SER A 87 -17.53 -1.84 4.34
N GLY A 88 -17.81 -1.12 3.25
CA GLY A 88 -16.80 -0.43 2.44
C GLY A 88 -15.92 0.52 3.23
N GLY A 89 -16.47 1.21 4.23
CA GLY A 89 -15.71 2.08 5.12
C GLY A 89 -14.70 1.32 5.99
N THR A 90 -15.07 0.15 6.50
CA THR A 90 -14.16 -0.71 7.30
C THR A 90 -13.07 -1.32 6.43
N VAL A 91 -13.44 -1.85 5.26
CA VAL A 91 -12.48 -2.40 4.28
C VAL A 91 -11.49 -1.31 3.83
N SER A 92 -11.98 -0.10 3.57
CA SER A 92 -11.15 1.06 3.20
C SER A 92 -10.15 1.44 4.30
N LYS A 93 -10.59 1.51 5.57
CA LYS A 93 -9.71 1.79 6.72
C LYS A 93 -8.63 0.71 6.87
N THR A 94 -9.01 -0.57 6.74
CA THR A 94 -8.08 -1.70 6.81
C THR A 94 -7.04 -1.64 5.69
N ALA A 95 -7.45 -1.27 4.47
CA ALA A 95 -6.56 -1.08 3.33
C ALA A 95 -5.57 0.07 3.55
N TRP A 96 -6.04 1.18 4.16
CA TRP A 96 -5.17 2.31 4.54
C TRP A 96 -4.12 1.92 5.57
N VAL A 97 -4.53 1.23 6.63
CA VAL A 97 -3.59 0.73 7.66
C VAL A 97 -2.55 -0.18 7.02
N LEU A 98 -2.97 -1.10 6.14
CA LEU A 98 -2.04 -1.97 5.42
C LEU A 98 -1.08 -1.18 4.52
N GLN A 99 -1.56 -0.13 3.85
CA GLN A 99 -0.74 0.75 3.03
C GLN A 99 0.37 1.43 3.85
N VAL A 100 0.02 1.97 5.02
CA VAL A 100 0.98 2.59 5.94
C VAL A 100 2.01 1.57 6.43
N ILE A 101 1.57 0.37 6.84
CA ILE A 101 2.46 -0.72 7.26
C ILE A 101 3.45 -1.09 6.15
N ASN A 102 2.95 -1.28 4.92
CA ASN A 102 3.77 -1.63 3.77
C ASN A 102 4.76 -0.52 3.41
N TYR A 103 4.34 0.75 3.49
CA TYR A 103 5.21 1.90 3.26
C TYR A 103 6.35 1.96 4.27
N ILE A 104 6.04 1.82 5.56
CA ILE A 104 7.03 1.80 6.63
C ILE A 104 7.96 0.59 6.45
N LYS A 105 7.43 -0.59 6.15
CA LYS A 105 8.20 -1.83 5.92
C LYS A 105 9.17 -1.68 4.74
N LYS A 106 8.73 -1.02 3.65
CA LYS A 106 9.56 -0.78 2.46
C LYS A 106 10.69 0.21 2.74
N ASN A 107 10.39 1.33 3.40
CA ASN A 107 11.38 2.36 3.73
C ASN A 107 12.29 1.95 4.89
N SER A 108 11.85 0.97 5.66
CA SER A 108 12.57 0.40 6.78
C SER A 108 13.57 -0.69 6.39
N LYS A 109 13.72 -1.01 5.11
CA LYS A 109 14.73 -1.97 4.68
C LYS A 109 16.09 -1.46 5.13
N CYS A 110 16.57 -2.03 6.23
CA CYS A 110 17.92 -1.79 6.71
C CYS A 110 18.85 -2.15 5.54
N SER A 111 19.54 -1.16 4.99
CA SER A 111 20.56 -1.40 3.98
C SER A 111 21.70 -2.16 4.67
N CYS A 112 21.60 -3.48 4.68
CA CYS A 112 22.63 -4.36 5.26
C CYS A 112 24.00 -4.20 4.58
N ARG A 113 24.08 -3.37 3.55
CA ARG A 113 25.33 -3.09 2.82
C ARG A 113 26.36 -2.33 3.65
N ASN A 114 25.93 -1.65 4.72
CA ASN A 114 26.82 -0.94 5.65
C ASN A 114 26.98 -1.63 7.00
N CYS A 115 26.47 -2.85 7.18
CA CYS A 115 26.58 -3.60 8.44
C CYS A 115 27.99 -4.11 8.74
N LEU A 116 28.91 -4.14 7.77
CA LEU A 116 30.27 -4.63 7.97
C LEU A 116 31.16 -3.73 8.83
N THR A 117 30.81 -2.47 9.01
CA THR A 117 31.58 -1.52 9.85
C THR A 117 31.05 -1.38 11.28
N LEU A 118 30.01 -2.14 11.66
CA LEU A 118 29.26 -1.95 12.90
C LEU A 118 29.33 -3.15 13.87
N ILE A 119 30.45 -3.87 13.89
CA ILE A 119 30.65 -5.05 14.78
C ILE A 119 30.38 -4.73 16.25
N VAL A 120 30.58 -3.51 16.70
CA VAL A 120 30.32 -3.07 18.10
C VAL A 120 28.84 -2.74 18.38
N ARG A 121 28.02 -2.48 17.37
CA ARG A 121 26.58 -2.17 17.50
C ARG A 121 25.65 -3.33 17.20
N TRP A 122 26.17 -4.50 16.99
CA TRP A 122 25.46 -5.70 16.54
C TRP A 122 24.20 -6.06 17.36
N PRO A 123 24.22 -6.12 18.71
CA PRO A 123 23.04 -6.54 19.46
C PRO A 123 21.86 -5.57 19.33
N ILE A 124 22.14 -4.27 19.29
CA ILE A 124 21.05 -3.25 19.19
C ILE A 124 20.43 -3.26 17.80
N VAL A 125 21.25 -3.39 16.74
CA VAL A 125 20.75 -3.46 15.35
C VAL A 125 19.97 -4.76 15.11
N LEU A 126 20.43 -5.87 15.65
CA LEU A 126 19.75 -7.17 15.54
C LEU A 126 18.43 -7.15 16.31
N LEU A 127 18.41 -6.60 17.52
CA LEU A 127 17.20 -6.42 18.30
C LEU A 127 16.19 -5.50 17.57
N ALA A 128 16.65 -4.38 17.04
CA ALA A 128 15.83 -3.47 16.25
C ALA A 128 15.29 -4.15 14.98
N CYS A 129 16.07 -4.99 14.33
CA CYS A 129 15.64 -5.74 13.15
C CYS A 129 14.58 -6.80 13.49
N ILE A 130 14.76 -7.54 14.59
CA ILE A 130 13.80 -8.55 15.08
C ILE A 130 12.49 -7.87 15.48
N VAL A 131 12.54 -6.85 16.32
CA VAL A 131 11.34 -6.09 16.75
C VAL A 131 10.62 -5.54 15.53
N ARG A 132 11.35 -5.02 14.57
CA ARG A 132 10.80 -4.43 13.34
C ARG A 132 10.12 -5.50 12.46
N CYS A 133 10.78 -6.61 12.18
CA CYS A 133 10.20 -7.68 11.36
C CYS A 133 9.01 -8.34 12.06
N CYS A 134 9.12 -8.66 13.34
CA CYS A 134 8.05 -9.30 14.10
C CYS A 134 6.88 -8.37 14.31
N CYS A 135 7.09 -7.11 14.72
CA CYS A 135 6.00 -6.17 14.98
C CYS A 135 5.22 -5.82 13.70
N PHE A 136 5.88 -5.62 12.55
CA PHE A 136 5.16 -5.31 11.33
C PHE A 136 4.40 -6.51 10.78
N THR A 137 4.94 -7.71 10.86
CA THR A 137 4.23 -8.93 10.47
C THR A 137 3.01 -9.15 11.38
N TRP A 138 3.20 -8.94 12.67
CA TRP A 138 2.11 -9.05 13.64
C TRP A 138 1.01 -8.01 13.42
N LEU A 139 1.38 -6.74 13.16
CA LEU A 139 0.42 -5.69 12.80
C LEU A 139 -0.35 -6.00 11.51
N GLU A 140 0.32 -6.56 10.51
CA GLU A 140 -0.34 -6.99 9.27
C GLU A 140 -1.34 -8.13 9.54
N MET A 141 -0.97 -9.11 10.35
CA MET A 141 -1.87 -10.18 10.78
C MET A 141 -3.05 -9.62 11.57
N LEU A 142 -2.80 -8.78 12.58
CA LEU A 142 -3.87 -8.15 13.36
C LEU A 142 -4.86 -7.39 12.48
N ASN A 143 -4.36 -6.64 11.50
CA ASN A 143 -5.21 -5.89 10.58
C ASN A 143 -6.15 -6.81 9.79
N LYS A 144 -5.67 -7.99 9.36
CA LYS A 144 -6.49 -9.02 8.70
C LYS A 144 -7.51 -9.64 9.68
N TYR A 145 -7.09 -9.92 10.91
CA TYR A 145 -8.00 -10.46 11.93
C TYR A 145 -9.10 -9.48 12.33
N VAL A 146 -8.80 -8.19 12.42
CA VAL A 146 -9.80 -7.15 12.67
C VAL A 146 -10.88 -7.17 11.59
N LEU A 147 -10.49 -7.36 10.33
CA LEU A 147 -11.44 -7.45 9.23
C LEU A 147 -12.30 -8.72 9.31
N VAL A 148 -11.71 -9.87 9.64
CA VAL A 148 -12.43 -11.14 9.85
C VAL A 148 -13.41 -11.00 11.01
N PHE A 149 -12.99 -10.40 12.13
CA PHE A 149 -13.86 -10.12 13.26
C PHE A 149 -15.03 -9.21 12.88
N HIS A 150 -14.77 -8.16 12.13
CA HIS A 150 -15.82 -7.27 11.60
C HIS A 150 -16.85 -8.03 10.76
N VAL A 151 -16.41 -8.97 9.92
CA VAL A 151 -17.31 -9.80 9.09
C VAL A 151 -18.24 -10.67 9.97
N ILE A 152 -17.69 -11.23 11.05
CA ILE A 152 -18.41 -12.14 11.92
C ILE A 152 -19.36 -11.40 12.86
N THR A 153 -18.91 -10.28 13.45
CA THR A 153 -19.65 -9.59 14.51
C THR A 153 -20.45 -8.39 14.01
N ALA A 154 -20.19 -7.94 12.76
CA ALA A 154 -20.71 -6.68 12.19
C ALA A 154 -20.38 -5.42 13.02
N ASP A 155 -19.39 -5.51 13.92
CA ASP A 155 -18.92 -4.38 14.73
C ASP A 155 -18.12 -3.36 13.90
N GLU A 156 -18.09 -2.13 14.34
CA GLU A 156 -17.22 -1.11 13.73
C GLU A 156 -15.74 -1.48 13.82
N PHE A 157 -14.93 -0.96 12.87
CA PHE A 157 -13.49 -1.25 12.77
C PHE A 157 -12.75 -1.12 14.12
N TRP A 158 -12.94 -0.01 14.83
CA TRP A 158 -12.23 0.22 16.09
C TRP A 158 -12.68 -0.70 17.24
N LEU A 159 -13.96 -1.08 17.24
CA LEU A 159 -14.48 -2.03 18.22
C LEU A 159 -13.95 -3.45 17.96
N SER A 160 -13.91 -3.85 16.69
CA SER A 160 -13.31 -5.11 16.25
C SER A 160 -11.82 -5.17 16.59
N ALA A 161 -11.07 -4.07 16.33
CA ALA A 161 -9.66 -3.96 16.68
C ALA A 161 -9.43 -4.10 18.20
N LYS A 162 -10.25 -3.43 19.00
CA LYS A 162 -10.17 -3.50 20.47
C LYS A 162 -10.46 -4.92 21.00
N ARG A 163 -11.39 -5.63 20.38
CA ARG A 163 -11.69 -7.02 20.75
C ARG A 163 -10.56 -7.97 20.36
N CYS A 164 -10.03 -7.85 19.14
CA CYS A 164 -8.86 -8.61 18.71
C CYS A 164 -7.63 -8.41 19.61
N TYR A 165 -7.43 -7.21 20.13
CA TYR A 165 -6.30 -6.92 21.02
C TYR A 165 -6.48 -7.50 22.43
N LYS A 166 -7.72 -7.77 22.86
CA LYS A 166 -8.01 -8.34 24.20
C LYS A 166 -7.97 -9.88 24.24
N LEU A 167 -7.94 -10.52 23.07
CA LEU A 167 -7.78 -11.96 22.91
C LEU A 167 -6.30 -12.35 22.91
#